data_d795161c3231a4d0ccd2e4fc3b1395ed
#
_entry.id   d795161c3231a4d0ccd2e4fc3b1395ed
#
_cell.length_a   1.000
_cell.length_b   1.000
_cell.length_c   1.000
_cell.angle_alpha   90.00
_cell.angle_beta   90.00
_cell.angle_gamma   90.00
#
_symmetry.space_group_name_H-M   'P 1'
#
loop_
_entity.id
_entity.type
_entity.pdbx_description
1 polymer ?
#
loop_
_entity_poly.entity_id
_entity_poly.type
_entity_poly.pdbx_seq_one_letter_code
_entity_poly.pdbx_strand_id
1 'polypeptide(L)'
;MKEEKSQIHEFYLTPYPRKLWVSEPVDAKSINDLFETKDGGNVLFSGDFLKGIMKTSSVIRKEDSLNGYLILILSRDALPEHSAHESFHAVCRLFDDMGDGLSYDCQEPAAYMIQYIFSCIEQVRTGNFKKEDE
;
A
#
# COMPACT_ATOMS: atom_id res chain seq x y z
N MET A 1 17.20 21.00 6.32
CA MET A 1 17.07 19.54 6.45
C MET A 1 16.66 18.95 5.12
N LYS A 2 17.38 17.97 4.65
CA LYS A 2 17.00 17.28 3.42
C LYS A 2 15.82 16.37 3.71
N GLU A 3 14.79 16.47 2.88
CA GLU A 3 13.72 15.47 2.88
C GLU A 3 14.32 14.14 2.43
N GLU A 4 14.02 13.10 3.17
CA GLU A 4 14.41 11.77 2.76
C GLU A 4 13.57 11.35 1.56
N LYS A 5 14.22 10.79 0.55
CA LYS A 5 13.51 10.26 -0.60
C LYS A 5 12.69 9.05 -0.22
N SER A 6 11.53 8.90 -0.84
CA SER A 6 10.70 7.73 -0.66
C SER A 6 11.47 6.45 -0.99
N GLN A 7 11.36 5.46 -0.14
CA GLN A 7 11.81 4.10 -0.41
C GLN A 7 10.57 3.25 -0.58
N ILE A 8 10.49 2.58 -1.72
CA ILE A 8 9.29 1.83 -2.08
C ILE A 8 9.63 0.35 -2.15
N HIS A 9 8.89 -0.43 -1.37
CA HIS A 9 9.05 -1.88 -1.31
C HIS A 9 7.89 -2.53 -2.03
N GLU A 10 8.20 -3.45 -2.94
CA GLU A 10 7.21 -4.12 -3.77
C GLU A 10 6.94 -5.53 -3.25
N PHE A 11 5.66 -5.87 -3.19
CA PHE A 11 5.19 -7.19 -2.81
C PHE A 11 4.19 -7.68 -3.85
N TYR A 12 4.05 -8.99 -3.94
CA TYR A 12 3.15 -9.63 -4.90
C TYR A 12 1.88 -10.08 -4.20
N LEU A 13 0.75 -9.81 -4.83
CA LEU A 13 -0.56 -10.24 -4.31
C LEU A 13 -1.03 -11.50 -5.03
N THR A 14 -0.11 -12.41 -5.30
CA THR A 14 -0.41 -13.68 -5.97
C THR A 14 -1.57 -14.41 -5.28
N PRO A 15 -2.55 -14.93 -6.04
CA PRO A 15 -2.57 -15.07 -7.51
C PRO A 15 -3.18 -13.88 -8.27
N TYR A 16 -3.48 -12.78 -7.60
CA TYR A 16 -4.13 -11.64 -8.24
C TYR A 16 -3.13 -10.82 -9.06
N PRO A 17 -3.56 -10.27 -10.22
CA PRO A 17 -2.68 -9.50 -11.09
C PRO A 17 -2.57 -8.04 -10.60
N ARG A 18 -2.17 -7.87 -9.38
CA ARG A 18 -2.00 -6.56 -8.73
C ARG A 18 -0.74 -6.58 -7.89
N LYS A 19 -0.08 -5.43 -7.80
CA LYS A 19 1.08 -5.25 -6.93
C LYS A 19 0.67 -4.55 -5.65
N LEU A 20 1.45 -4.76 -4.61
CA LEU A 20 1.38 -3.97 -3.39
C LEU A 20 2.71 -3.24 -3.24
N TRP A 21 2.64 -1.94 -3.07
CA TRP A 21 3.82 -1.12 -2.81
C TRP A 21 3.64 -0.46 -1.44
N VAL A 22 4.68 -0.51 -0.63
CA VAL A 22 4.68 0.14 0.68
C VAL A 22 5.87 1.09 0.73
N SER A 23 5.62 2.34 1.05
CA SER A 23 6.65 3.38 1.06
C SER A 23 6.86 3.97 2.45
N GLU A 24 8.11 4.01 2.88
CA GLU A 24 8.60 4.73 4.05
C GLU A 24 10.11 4.92 3.88
N PRO A 25 10.63 6.17 3.96
CA PRO A 25 9.89 7.42 4.12
C PRO A 25 9.13 7.81 2.86
N VAL A 26 8.34 8.89 2.95
CA VAL A 26 7.49 9.34 1.85
C VAL A 26 7.80 10.80 1.52
N ASP A 27 8.03 11.09 0.25
CA ASP A 27 8.04 12.46 -0.27
C ASP A 27 7.13 12.53 -1.49
N ALA A 28 6.39 13.64 -1.59
CA ALA A 28 5.35 13.77 -2.60
C ALA A 28 5.91 13.72 -4.03
N LYS A 29 7.09 14.31 -4.25
CA LYS A 29 7.67 14.36 -5.58
C LYS A 29 8.00 12.96 -6.10
N SER A 30 8.69 12.15 -5.29
CA SER A 30 9.07 10.79 -5.69
C SER A 30 7.84 9.94 -5.97
N ILE A 31 6.83 10.03 -5.11
CA ILE A 31 5.60 9.25 -5.27
C ILE A 31 4.88 9.65 -6.57
N ASN A 32 4.72 10.95 -6.81
CA ASN A 32 4.00 11.42 -7.99
C ASN A 32 4.79 11.22 -9.28
N ASP A 33 6.13 11.15 -9.21
CA ASP A 33 6.95 10.82 -10.36
C ASP A 33 6.80 9.36 -10.78
N LEU A 34 6.55 8.47 -9.83
CA LEU A 34 6.49 7.02 -10.08
C LEU A 34 5.07 6.51 -10.32
N PHE A 35 4.09 7.13 -9.69
CA PHE A 35 2.71 6.63 -9.69
C PHE A 35 1.71 7.71 -10.06
N GLU A 36 0.57 7.27 -10.58
CA GLU A 36 -0.57 8.13 -10.83
C GLU A 36 -1.85 7.44 -10.38
N THR A 37 -2.90 8.23 -10.16
CA THR A 37 -4.23 7.68 -9.90
C THR A 37 -4.79 7.10 -11.20
N LYS A 38 -5.89 6.37 -11.11
CA LYS A 38 -6.56 5.81 -12.29
C LYS A 38 -6.99 6.89 -13.27
N ASP A 39 -7.21 8.10 -12.78
CA ASP A 39 -7.60 9.25 -13.61
C ASP A 39 -6.40 10.04 -14.15
N GLY A 40 -5.19 9.59 -13.85
CA GLY A 40 -3.97 10.24 -14.32
C GLY A 40 -3.50 11.40 -13.46
N GLY A 41 -4.09 11.58 -12.27
CA GLY A 41 -3.74 12.67 -11.37
C GLY A 41 -2.65 12.31 -10.36
N ASN A 42 -2.27 13.28 -9.54
CA ASN A 42 -1.31 13.09 -8.47
C ASN A 42 -1.88 12.20 -7.36
N VAL A 43 -1.04 11.32 -6.84
CA VAL A 43 -1.41 10.43 -5.74
C VAL A 43 -1.35 11.15 -4.41
N LEU A 44 -0.37 12.02 -4.23
CA LEU A 44 -0.10 12.66 -2.95
C LEU A 44 0.00 14.16 -3.11
N PHE A 45 -0.69 14.88 -2.24
CA PHE A 45 -0.65 16.34 -2.18
C PHE A 45 0.02 16.78 -0.88
N SER A 46 0.62 17.96 -0.88
CA SER A 46 1.35 18.48 0.28
C SER A 46 0.53 18.50 1.57
N GLY A 47 -0.79 18.72 1.47
CA GLY A 47 -1.67 18.73 2.64
C GLY A 47 -1.88 17.38 3.29
N ASP A 48 -1.58 16.28 2.57
CA ASP A 48 -1.78 14.94 3.10
C ASP A 48 -0.86 14.63 4.29
N PHE A 49 0.32 15.23 4.31
CA PHE A 49 1.28 15.04 5.41
C PHE A 49 0.78 15.62 6.72
N LEU A 50 -0.17 16.56 6.67
CA LEU A 50 -0.70 17.22 7.86
C LEU A 50 -1.88 16.45 8.48
N LYS A 51 -2.46 15.51 7.75
CA LYS A 51 -3.73 14.89 8.10
C LYS A 51 -3.68 13.38 8.34
N GLY A 52 -2.59 12.74 7.95
CA GLY A 52 -2.56 11.28 7.97
C GLY A 52 -1.31 10.69 8.59
N ILE A 53 -1.48 9.50 9.12
CA ILE A 53 -0.38 8.68 9.62
C ILE A 53 -0.03 7.63 8.58
N MET A 54 -1.04 7.07 7.92
CA MET A 54 -0.88 6.07 6.88
C MET A 54 -2.03 6.22 5.88
N LYS A 55 -1.77 5.92 4.62
CA LYS A 55 -2.77 6.10 3.55
C LYS A 55 -2.68 4.97 2.54
N THR A 56 -3.83 4.51 2.06
CA THR A 56 -3.95 3.52 0.98
C THR A 56 -4.50 4.19 -0.27
N SER A 57 -3.88 3.94 -1.41
CA SER A 57 -4.34 4.48 -2.69
C SER A 57 -4.27 3.40 -3.78
N SER A 58 -5.28 3.36 -4.65
CA SER A 58 -5.20 2.57 -5.88
C SER A 58 -4.40 3.38 -6.89
N VAL A 59 -3.38 2.78 -7.47
CA VAL A 59 -2.44 3.51 -8.33
C VAL A 59 -2.05 2.71 -9.55
N ILE A 60 -1.49 3.42 -10.52
CA ILE A 60 -0.85 2.83 -11.70
C ILE A 60 0.60 3.29 -11.68
N ARG A 61 1.53 2.35 -11.80
CA ARG A 61 2.95 2.70 -11.91
C ARG A 61 3.22 3.19 -13.34
N LYS A 62 3.78 4.38 -13.46
CA LYS A 62 3.90 5.05 -14.76
C LYS A 62 4.81 4.32 -15.74
N GLU A 63 5.91 3.73 -15.27
CA GLU A 63 6.91 3.14 -16.17
C GLU A 63 6.40 1.93 -16.94
N ASP A 64 5.46 1.16 -16.38
CA ASP A 64 5.00 -0.09 -16.98
C ASP A 64 3.49 -0.26 -16.95
N SER A 65 2.77 0.74 -16.47
CA SER A 65 1.30 0.74 -16.38
C SER A 65 0.73 -0.38 -15.50
N LEU A 66 1.52 -0.90 -14.56
CA LEU A 66 1.04 -1.91 -13.64
C LEU A 66 0.10 -1.30 -12.60
N ASN A 67 -1.02 -1.99 -12.40
CA ASN A 67 -2.00 -1.60 -11.38
C ASN A 67 -1.65 -2.21 -10.03
N GLY A 68 -1.91 -1.47 -8.98
CA GLY A 68 -1.70 -1.96 -7.64
C GLY A 68 -2.18 -1.01 -6.58
N TYR A 69 -1.78 -1.30 -5.35
CA TYR A 69 -2.17 -0.52 -4.18
C TYR A 69 -0.91 -0.02 -3.51
N LEU A 70 -0.92 1.27 -3.22
CA LEU A 70 0.22 1.94 -2.59
C LEU A 70 -0.17 2.31 -1.17
N ILE A 71 0.60 1.80 -0.22
CA ILE A 71 0.47 2.14 1.19
C ILE A 71 1.58 3.13 1.51
N LEU A 72 1.20 4.31 1.95
CA LEU A 72 2.13 5.37 2.33
C LEU A 72 2.17 5.48 3.85
N ILE A 73 3.33 5.23 4.42
CA ILE A 73 3.55 5.42 5.86
C ILE A 73 4.07 6.84 6.04
N LEU A 74 3.17 7.74 6.38
CA LEU A 74 3.42 9.18 6.39
C LEU A 74 4.07 9.69 7.66
N SER A 75 3.99 8.92 8.74
CA SER A 75 4.45 9.34 10.06
C SER A 75 5.20 8.22 10.77
N ARG A 76 6.25 8.59 11.50
CA ARG A 76 6.98 7.66 12.37
C ARG A 76 6.15 7.22 13.59
N ASP A 77 5.02 7.90 13.83
CA ASP A 77 4.10 7.53 14.90
C ASP A 77 3.15 6.41 14.51
N ALA A 78 3.30 5.85 13.31
CA ALA A 78 2.48 4.75 12.83
C ALA A 78 2.63 3.52 13.72
N LEU A 79 1.50 2.92 14.06
CA LEU A 79 1.40 1.76 14.95
C LEU A 79 0.77 0.59 14.18
N PRO A 80 0.88 -0.65 14.72
CA PRO A 80 0.24 -1.81 14.06
C PRO A 80 -1.24 -1.60 13.76
N GLU A 81 -1.96 -0.89 14.61
CA GLU A 81 -3.38 -0.61 14.38
C GLU A 81 -3.62 0.16 13.08
N HIS A 82 -2.70 1.05 12.71
CA HIS A 82 -2.79 1.78 11.44
C HIS A 82 -2.55 0.84 10.26
N SER A 83 -1.60 -0.08 10.40
CA SER A 83 -1.34 -1.10 9.39
C SER A 83 -2.56 -2.00 9.17
N ALA A 84 -3.24 -2.38 10.25
CA ALA A 84 -4.46 -3.18 10.18
C ALA A 84 -5.57 -2.42 9.43
N HIS A 85 -5.76 -1.15 9.78
CA HIS A 85 -6.75 -0.29 9.14
C HIS A 85 -6.51 -0.19 7.63
N GLU A 86 -5.27 0.11 7.23
CA GLU A 86 -4.95 0.28 5.81
C GLU A 86 -4.94 -1.06 5.06
N SER A 87 -4.61 -2.16 5.74
CA SER A 87 -4.71 -3.50 5.14
C SER A 87 -6.13 -3.83 4.72
N PHE A 88 -7.09 -3.46 5.54
CA PHE A 88 -8.50 -3.67 5.21
C PHE A 88 -8.90 -2.87 3.97
N HIS A 89 -8.50 -1.61 3.89
CA HIS A 89 -8.77 -0.80 2.70
C HIS A 89 -8.17 -1.43 1.44
N ALA A 90 -6.94 -1.91 1.53
CA ALA A 90 -6.28 -2.55 0.39
C ALA A 90 -7.04 -3.80 -0.06
N VAL A 91 -7.49 -4.62 0.88
CA VAL A 91 -8.25 -5.84 0.56
C VAL A 91 -9.59 -5.50 -0.08
N CYS A 92 -10.28 -4.50 0.43
CA CYS A 92 -11.55 -4.07 -0.16
C CYS A 92 -11.35 -3.61 -1.60
N ARG A 93 -10.31 -2.85 -1.87
CA ARG A 93 -9.98 -2.38 -3.23
C ARG A 93 -9.62 -3.54 -4.15
N LEU A 94 -8.82 -4.48 -3.66
CA LEU A 94 -8.42 -5.64 -4.45
C LEU A 94 -9.64 -6.47 -4.85
N PHE A 95 -10.49 -6.79 -3.90
CA PHE A 95 -11.64 -7.63 -4.17
C PHE A 95 -12.66 -6.94 -5.05
N ASP A 96 -12.84 -5.62 -4.88
CA ASP A 96 -13.69 -4.84 -5.76
C ASP A 96 -13.14 -4.86 -7.20
N ASP A 97 -11.83 -4.67 -7.36
CA ASP A 97 -11.17 -4.70 -8.68
C ASP A 97 -11.27 -6.07 -9.35
N MET A 98 -11.33 -7.14 -8.57
CA MET A 98 -11.46 -8.51 -9.10
C MET A 98 -12.92 -8.89 -9.35
N GLY A 99 -13.85 -8.01 -9.04
CA GLY A 99 -15.28 -8.31 -9.21
C GLY A 99 -15.84 -9.21 -8.12
N ASP A 100 -15.07 -9.44 -7.05
CA ASP A 100 -15.49 -10.24 -5.90
C ASP A 100 -15.80 -9.32 -4.73
N GLY A 101 -17.04 -9.23 -4.33
CA GLY A 101 -17.35 -8.48 -3.12
C GLY A 101 -16.84 -9.20 -1.89
N LEU A 102 -16.73 -8.48 -0.78
CA LEU A 102 -16.49 -9.11 0.51
C LEU A 102 -17.74 -9.88 0.89
N SER A 103 -17.61 -11.19 1.08
CA SER A 103 -18.73 -12.06 1.38
C SER A 103 -18.72 -12.47 2.85
N TYR A 104 -19.87 -12.32 3.49
CA TYR A 104 -20.04 -12.78 4.86
C TYR A 104 -19.93 -14.30 4.95
N ASP A 105 -20.37 -15.01 3.91
CA ASP A 105 -20.34 -16.46 3.86
C ASP A 105 -19.00 -17.05 3.42
N CYS A 106 -18.11 -16.22 2.89
CA CYS A 106 -16.82 -16.67 2.38
C CYS A 106 -15.73 -15.68 2.79
N GLN A 107 -15.36 -15.71 4.05
CA GLN A 107 -14.45 -14.73 4.64
C GLN A 107 -12.98 -15.08 4.53
N GLU A 108 -12.65 -16.37 4.37
CA GLU A 108 -11.27 -16.84 4.47
C GLU A 108 -10.31 -16.22 3.44
N PRO A 109 -10.67 -16.08 2.16
CA PRO A 109 -9.76 -15.42 1.22
C PRO A 109 -9.42 -13.99 1.63
N ALA A 110 -10.39 -13.23 2.09
CA ALA A 110 -10.17 -11.86 2.56
C ALA A 110 -9.32 -11.85 3.83
N ALA A 111 -9.59 -12.73 4.76
CA ALA A 111 -8.85 -12.80 6.03
C ALA A 111 -7.37 -13.14 5.79
N TYR A 112 -7.08 -14.10 4.92
CA TYR A 112 -5.70 -14.43 4.57
C TYR A 112 -4.99 -13.28 3.87
N MET A 113 -5.70 -12.57 2.99
CA MET A 113 -5.11 -11.44 2.28
C MET A 113 -4.84 -10.26 3.23
N ILE A 114 -5.73 -10.02 4.18
CA ILE A 114 -5.51 -9.00 5.22
C ILE A 114 -4.24 -9.36 6.02
N GLN A 115 -4.12 -10.61 6.43
CA GLN A 115 -2.97 -11.07 7.19
C GLN A 115 -1.66 -10.86 6.40
N TYR A 116 -1.67 -11.19 5.13
CA TYR A 116 -0.51 -11.03 4.27
C TYR A 116 -0.14 -9.55 4.10
N ILE A 117 -1.12 -8.71 3.75
CA ILE A 117 -0.86 -7.28 3.53
C ILE A 117 -0.41 -6.61 4.82
N PHE A 118 -1.04 -6.94 5.94
CA PHE A 118 -0.61 -6.45 7.26
C PHE A 118 0.86 -6.79 7.50
N SER A 119 1.25 -8.03 7.23
CA SER A 119 2.64 -8.46 7.38
C SER A 119 3.59 -7.66 6.50
N CYS A 120 3.20 -7.38 5.25
CA CYS A 120 4.02 -6.58 4.34
C CYS A 120 4.22 -5.16 4.87
N ILE A 121 3.15 -4.52 5.35
CA ILE A 121 3.23 -3.17 5.89
C ILE A 121 4.12 -3.15 7.14
N GLU A 122 3.96 -4.14 8.02
CA GLU A 122 4.75 -4.21 9.26
C GLU A 122 6.22 -4.46 9.00
N GLN A 123 6.57 -5.22 7.96
CA GLN A 123 7.98 -5.39 7.58
C GLN A 123 8.62 -4.05 7.23
N VAL A 124 7.92 -3.23 6.47
CA VAL A 124 8.43 -1.91 6.07
C VAL A 124 8.45 -0.97 7.28
N ARG A 125 7.35 -0.91 8.03
CA ARG A 125 7.21 0.00 9.18
C ARG A 125 8.29 -0.25 10.24
N THR A 126 8.58 -1.52 10.53
CA THR A 126 9.55 -1.90 11.57
C THR A 126 10.97 -2.04 11.04
N GLY A 127 11.14 -2.16 9.72
CA GLY A 127 12.43 -2.47 9.12
C GLY A 127 12.84 -3.93 9.26
N ASN A 128 11.95 -4.79 9.75
CA ASN A 128 12.22 -6.22 9.98
C ASN A 128 11.65 -7.04 8.84
N PHE A 129 12.42 -7.19 7.77
CA PHE A 129 11.98 -7.93 6.60
C PHE A 129 12.13 -9.43 6.82
N LYS A 130 11.10 -10.17 6.42
CA LYS A 130 11.16 -11.62 6.44
C LYS A 130 12.14 -12.10 5.37
N LYS A 131 12.97 -13.05 5.73
CA LYS A 131 13.80 -13.75 4.75
C LYS A 131 12.89 -14.60 3.90
N GLU A 132 13.17 -14.61 2.58
CA GLU A 132 12.49 -15.57 1.72
C GLU A 132 12.84 -16.98 2.17
N ASP A 133 11.86 -17.85 2.11
CA ASP A 133 12.10 -19.26 2.44
C ASP A 133 13.11 -19.84 1.46
N GLU A 134 14.16 -20.33 2.02
CA GLU A 134 15.21 -21.00 1.25
C GLU A 134 14.81 -22.43 0.90
#